data_d808152c33d90e19d385fec5f5a3c436
#
_entry.id   d808152c33d90e19d385fec5f5a3c436
#
_cell.length_a   1.000
_cell.length_b   1.000
_cell.length_c   1.000
_cell.angle_alpha   90.00
_cell.angle_beta   90.00
_cell.angle_gamma   90.00
#
_symmetry.space_group_name_H-M   'P 1'
#
loop_
_entity.id
_entity.type
_entity.pdbx_description
1 polymer ?
#
loop_
_entity_poly.entity_id
_entity_poly.type
_entity_poly.pdbx_seq_one_letter_code
_entity_poly.pdbx_strand_id
1 'polypeptide(L)'
;MKAKGLVHKYGDNVDTDVIIPARYLNTSDPKELALHCMEDIDLNFSKEVQKGDIIVANKNFGCGSSREHAPIAIKESGVSCVIASTFARIFYRNAINIGLPILECDQAVKSIEAGDKLEVNFDTGVITNLTKNEKYQGEAFPEFMQKIINSNGLIGYIKNS
;
A
#
# COMPACT_ATOMS: atom_id res chain seq x y z
N MET A 1 9.45 -3.89 12.54
CA MET A 1 8.99 -4.10 11.16
C MET A 1 9.26 -2.84 10.35
N LYS A 2 9.95 -2.97 9.23
CA LYS A 2 10.38 -1.82 8.41
C LYS A 2 10.15 -2.09 6.93
N ALA A 3 9.94 -1.01 6.14
CA ALA A 3 9.89 -1.05 4.69
C ALA A 3 10.88 -0.04 4.12
N LYS A 4 11.44 -0.32 2.96
CA LYS A 4 12.38 0.58 2.28
C LYS A 4 12.24 0.39 0.76
N GLY A 5 12.05 1.48 0.04
CA GLY A 5 11.88 1.43 -1.41
C GLY A 5 11.67 2.78 -2.04
N LEU A 6 11.49 2.77 -3.37
CA LEU A 6 11.23 3.96 -4.15
C LEU A 6 9.73 4.25 -4.22
N VAL A 7 9.39 5.52 -4.35
CA VAL A 7 8.01 6.00 -4.33
C VAL A 7 7.39 6.02 -5.73
N HIS A 8 6.19 5.45 -5.82
CA HIS A 8 5.25 5.66 -6.92
C HIS A 8 4.13 6.53 -6.39
N LYS A 9 3.97 7.73 -6.94
CA LYS A 9 3.06 8.73 -6.37
C LYS A 9 1.81 8.94 -7.23
N TYR A 10 0.65 8.97 -6.57
CA TYR A 10 -0.66 9.17 -7.19
C TYR A 10 -1.46 10.23 -6.44
N GLY A 11 -2.59 10.66 -6.99
CA GLY A 11 -3.39 11.75 -6.46
C GLY A 11 -4.51 11.33 -5.51
N ASP A 12 -5.59 12.11 -5.51
CA ASP A 12 -6.80 11.87 -4.71
C ASP A 12 -7.67 10.79 -5.34
N ASN A 13 -8.48 10.13 -4.50
CA ASN A 13 -9.54 9.23 -4.93
C ASN A 13 -9.07 8.13 -5.89
N VAL A 14 -7.94 7.51 -5.58
CA VAL A 14 -7.51 6.32 -6.30
C VAL A 14 -8.45 5.19 -5.89
N ASP A 15 -9.47 4.94 -6.71
CA ASP A 15 -10.50 3.97 -6.35
C ASP A 15 -10.12 2.54 -6.73
N THR A 16 -10.89 1.58 -6.25
CA THR A 16 -10.60 0.17 -6.47
C THR A 16 -10.67 -0.25 -7.94
N ASP A 17 -11.51 0.42 -8.76
CA ASP A 17 -11.54 0.18 -10.20
C ASP A 17 -10.28 0.65 -10.90
N VAL A 18 -9.64 1.68 -10.37
CA VAL A 18 -8.37 2.19 -10.88
C VAL A 18 -7.22 1.28 -10.46
N ILE A 19 -7.26 0.80 -9.22
CA ILE A 19 -6.22 -0.12 -8.71
C ILE A 19 -6.24 -1.44 -9.49
N ILE A 20 -7.42 -2.03 -9.65
CA ILE A 20 -7.59 -3.23 -10.47
C ILE A 20 -8.91 -3.13 -11.25
N PRO A 21 -8.86 -2.96 -12.58
CA PRO A 21 -10.05 -2.80 -13.38
C PRO A 21 -10.99 -4.01 -13.32
N ALA A 22 -12.30 -3.73 -13.41
CA ALA A 22 -13.34 -4.77 -13.34
C ALA A 22 -13.15 -5.90 -14.35
N ARG A 23 -12.58 -5.62 -15.51
CA ARG A 23 -12.33 -6.63 -16.56
C ARG A 23 -11.36 -7.73 -16.13
N TYR A 24 -10.63 -7.54 -15.03
CA TYR A 24 -9.69 -8.54 -14.51
C TYR A 24 -10.21 -9.27 -13.27
N LEU A 25 -11.45 -9.01 -12.84
CA LEU A 25 -12.00 -9.64 -11.63
C LEU A 25 -12.50 -11.07 -11.85
N ASN A 26 -12.39 -11.59 -13.06
CA ASN A 26 -12.71 -12.98 -13.36
C ASN A 26 -11.62 -13.96 -12.90
N THR A 27 -10.53 -13.47 -12.36
CA THR A 27 -9.45 -14.28 -11.79
C THR A 27 -9.22 -13.91 -10.34
N SER A 28 -8.77 -14.87 -9.55
CA SER A 28 -8.28 -14.64 -8.17
C SER A 28 -6.79 -14.92 -8.06
N ASP A 29 -6.11 -15.16 -9.18
CA ASP A 29 -4.67 -15.41 -9.17
C ASP A 29 -3.93 -14.11 -8.87
N PRO A 30 -3.23 -14.00 -7.70
CA PRO A 30 -2.53 -12.77 -7.33
C PRO A 30 -1.51 -12.32 -8.37
N LYS A 31 -0.81 -13.25 -9.00
CA LYS A 31 0.22 -12.91 -10.01
C LYS A 31 -0.41 -12.26 -11.24
N GLU A 32 -1.55 -12.74 -11.68
CA GLU A 32 -2.26 -12.17 -12.82
C GLU A 32 -2.81 -10.79 -12.46
N LEU A 33 -3.36 -10.63 -11.27
CA LEU A 33 -3.84 -9.33 -10.81
C LEU A 33 -2.70 -8.30 -10.75
N ALA A 34 -1.53 -8.71 -10.30
CA ALA A 34 -0.36 -7.82 -10.21
C ALA A 34 0.07 -7.28 -11.58
N LEU A 35 -0.06 -8.07 -12.64
CA LEU A 35 0.30 -7.63 -13.99
C LEU A 35 -0.53 -6.45 -14.48
N HIS A 36 -1.73 -6.27 -13.94
CA HIS A 36 -2.68 -5.24 -14.35
C HIS A 36 -2.91 -4.17 -13.27
N CYS A 37 -2.14 -4.23 -12.18
CA CYS A 37 -2.28 -3.27 -11.08
C CYS A 37 -1.99 -1.86 -11.57
N MET A 38 -2.88 -0.93 -11.25
CA MET A 38 -2.78 0.49 -11.60
C MET A 38 -2.80 0.79 -13.11
N GLU A 39 -3.11 -0.20 -13.94
CA GLU A 39 -3.02 -0.11 -15.40
C GLU A 39 -3.77 1.08 -16.00
N ASP A 40 -4.93 1.42 -15.47
CA ASP A 40 -5.77 2.47 -16.04
C ASP A 40 -5.26 3.90 -15.74
N ILE A 41 -4.36 4.08 -14.77
CA ILE A 41 -3.78 5.39 -14.48
C ILE A 41 -2.26 5.43 -14.69
N ASP A 42 -1.62 4.27 -14.77
CA ASP A 42 -0.18 4.20 -14.94
C ASP A 42 0.19 2.89 -15.63
N LEU A 43 0.25 2.93 -16.95
CA LEU A 43 0.56 1.74 -17.76
C LEU A 43 1.93 1.15 -17.44
N ASN A 44 2.82 1.94 -16.90
CA ASN A 44 4.20 1.51 -16.63
C ASN A 44 4.39 0.95 -15.22
N PHE A 45 3.41 1.09 -14.34
CA PHE A 45 3.56 0.70 -12.94
C PHE A 45 4.01 -0.76 -12.80
N SER A 46 3.30 -1.69 -13.44
CA SER A 46 3.60 -3.12 -13.32
C SER A 46 4.97 -3.50 -13.89
N LYS A 47 5.49 -2.69 -14.82
CA LYS A 47 6.80 -2.90 -15.43
C LYS A 47 7.94 -2.29 -14.61
N GLU A 48 7.68 -1.18 -13.95
CA GLU A 48 8.69 -0.40 -13.23
C GLU A 48 8.77 -0.71 -11.74
N VAL A 49 7.70 -1.25 -11.15
CA VAL A 49 7.66 -1.53 -9.71
C VAL A 49 8.71 -2.59 -9.34
N GLN A 50 9.46 -2.30 -8.29
CA GLN A 50 10.46 -3.20 -7.72
C GLN A 50 9.97 -3.72 -6.38
N LYS A 51 10.41 -4.90 -5.98
CA LYS A 51 10.08 -5.44 -4.67
C LYS A 51 10.57 -4.48 -3.58
N GLY A 52 9.67 -4.11 -2.69
CA GLY A 52 9.95 -3.16 -1.61
C GLY A 52 9.50 -1.74 -1.89
N ASP A 53 9.13 -1.42 -3.13
CA ASP A 53 8.67 -0.08 -3.49
C ASP A 53 7.42 0.32 -2.69
N ILE A 54 7.17 1.63 -2.63
CA ILE A 54 6.14 2.21 -1.79
C ILE A 54 5.20 3.06 -2.65
N ILE A 55 3.89 2.88 -2.48
CA ILE A 55 2.90 3.76 -3.08
C ILE A 55 2.60 4.89 -2.12
N VAL A 56 2.62 6.13 -2.61
CA VAL A 56 2.22 7.32 -1.86
C VAL A 56 1.10 8.01 -2.63
N ALA A 57 -0.01 8.29 -1.95
CA ALA A 57 -1.17 8.92 -2.57
C ALA A 57 -1.80 9.94 -1.62
N ASN A 58 -2.76 10.70 -2.14
CA ASN A 58 -3.41 11.73 -1.35
C ASN A 58 -4.60 11.19 -0.56
N LYS A 59 -5.78 11.81 -0.70
CA LYS A 59 -6.95 11.48 0.11
C LYS A 59 -7.76 10.34 -0.49
N ASN A 60 -8.41 9.57 0.39
CA ASN A 60 -9.43 8.61 0.03
C ASN A 60 -8.93 7.49 -0.88
N PHE A 61 -7.73 6.97 -0.59
CA PHE A 61 -7.16 5.86 -1.35
C PHE A 61 -7.98 4.58 -1.12
N GLY A 62 -8.30 3.88 -2.22
CA GLY A 62 -9.05 2.64 -2.15
C GLY A 62 -10.56 2.84 -2.07
N CYS A 63 -11.06 4.04 -2.41
CA CYS A 63 -12.51 4.31 -2.44
C CYS A 63 -13.22 3.48 -3.52
N GLY A 64 -14.56 3.53 -3.52
CA GLY A 64 -15.36 2.77 -4.47
C GLY A 64 -15.80 1.43 -3.92
N SER A 65 -15.84 0.41 -4.77
CA SER A 65 -16.31 -0.93 -4.38
C SER A 65 -15.36 -1.63 -3.40
N SER A 66 -15.93 -2.44 -2.51
CA SER A 66 -15.14 -3.20 -1.54
C SER A 66 -14.51 -4.43 -2.19
N ARG A 67 -13.51 -4.23 -3.03
CA ARG A 67 -12.84 -5.31 -3.75
C ARG A 67 -11.59 -5.77 -3.02
N GLU A 68 -11.58 -7.01 -2.57
CA GLU A 68 -10.40 -7.61 -1.96
C GLU A 68 -9.26 -7.76 -2.97
N HIS A 69 -9.58 -7.82 -4.25
CA HIS A 69 -8.60 -7.91 -5.34
C HIS A 69 -7.64 -6.73 -5.35
N ALA A 70 -8.10 -5.53 -4.96
CA ALA A 70 -7.28 -4.32 -5.02
C ALA A 70 -6.04 -4.40 -4.11
N PRO A 71 -6.17 -4.63 -2.79
CA PRO A 71 -4.98 -4.76 -1.95
C PRO A 71 -4.12 -5.99 -2.31
N ILE A 72 -4.73 -7.06 -2.79
CA ILE A 72 -3.99 -8.25 -3.24
C ILE A 72 -3.10 -7.89 -4.44
N ALA A 73 -3.64 -7.17 -5.43
CA ALA A 73 -2.88 -6.75 -6.61
C ALA A 73 -1.69 -5.87 -6.22
N ILE A 74 -1.89 -4.94 -5.30
CA ILE A 74 -0.82 -4.06 -4.83
C ILE A 74 0.28 -4.87 -4.13
N LYS A 75 -0.11 -5.73 -3.19
CA LYS A 75 0.84 -6.54 -2.42
C LYS A 75 1.66 -7.46 -3.33
N GLU A 76 1.00 -8.14 -4.25
CA GLU A 76 1.67 -9.09 -5.15
C GLU A 76 2.57 -8.38 -6.16
N SER A 77 2.34 -7.10 -6.44
CA SER A 77 3.23 -6.29 -7.27
C SER A 77 4.61 -6.08 -6.65
N GLY A 78 4.77 -6.40 -5.37
CA GLY A 78 6.01 -6.21 -4.64
C GLY A 78 6.01 -4.96 -3.75
N VAL A 79 4.93 -4.20 -3.74
CA VAL A 79 4.80 -3.01 -2.89
C VAL A 79 4.87 -3.42 -1.42
N SER A 80 5.76 -2.76 -0.67
CA SER A 80 5.96 -3.06 0.75
C SER A 80 5.01 -2.29 1.67
N CYS A 81 4.46 -1.18 1.18
CA CYS A 81 3.66 -0.28 2.01
C CYS A 81 2.92 0.72 1.13
N VAL A 82 1.74 1.14 1.57
CA VAL A 82 1.02 2.27 0.98
C VAL A 82 0.89 3.36 2.03
N ILE A 83 1.29 4.59 1.68
CA ILE A 83 1.15 5.76 2.53
C ILE A 83 0.17 6.70 1.85
N ALA A 84 -0.84 7.15 2.57
CA ALA A 84 -1.83 8.10 2.04
C ALA A 84 -2.22 9.11 3.10
N SER A 85 -2.81 10.23 2.67
CA SER A 85 -3.40 11.19 3.61
C SER A 85 -4.56 10.55 4.36
N THR A 86 -5.44 9.84 3.63
CA THR A 86 -6.52 9.04 4.20
C THR A 86 -6.80 7.82 3.32
N PHE A 87 -7.36 6.78 3.91
CA PHE A 87 -7.82 5.58 3.22
C PHE A 87 -9.32 5.42 3.36
N ALA A 88 -9.96 4.86 2.34
CA ALA A 88 -11.34 4.37 2.50
C ALA A 88 -11.34 3.24 3.53
N ARG A 89 -12.36 3.23 4.41
CA ARG A 89 -12.42 2.33 5.56
C ARG A 89 -12.34 0.84 5.17
N ILE A 90 -13.07 0.45 4.15
CA ILE A 90 -13.12 -0.95 3.71
C ILE A 90 -11.77 -1.37 3.12
N PHE A 91 -11.17 -0.51 2.32
CA PHE A 91 -9.83 -0.76 1.78
C PHE A 91 -8.81 -0.93 2.91
N TYR A 92 -8.84 -0.04 3.89
CA TYR A 92 -7.94 -0.11 5.06
C TYR A 92 -8.03 -1.48 5.72
N ARG A 93 -9.26 -1.92 6.02
CA ARG A 93 -9.52 -3.21 6.65
C ARG A 93 -9.03 -4.37 5.79
N ASN A 94 -9.37 -4.36 4.51
CA ASN A 94 -8.96 -5.43 3.59
C ASN A 94 -7.45 -5.52 3.45
N ALA A 95 -6.76 -4.38 3.38
CA ALA A 95 -5.31 -4.34 3.28
C ALA A 95 -4.64 -4.99 4.50
N ILE A 96 -5.07 -4.62 5.71
CA ILE A 96 -4.53 -5.21 6.93
C ILE A 96 -4.81 -6.72 6.96
N ASN A 97 -6.01 -7.14 6.59
CA ASN A 97 -6.41 -8.55 6.62
C ASN A 97 -5.56 -9.43 5.70
N ILE A 98 -5.04 -8.88 4.61
CA ILE A 98 -4.17 -9.65 3.70
C ILE A 98 -2.67 -9.40 3.92
N GLY A 99 -2.34 -8.60 4.92
CA GLY A 99 -0.95 -8.34 5.28
C GLY A 99 -0.26 -7.26 4.46
N LEU A 100 -1.00 -6.34 3.84
CA LEU A 100 -0.43 -5.17 3.17
C LEU A 100 -0.33 -4.03 4.18
N PRO A 101 0.89 -3.61 4.56
CA PRO A 101 1.05 -2.47 5.48
C PRO A 101 0.56 -1.18 4.85
N ILE A 102 -0.22 -0.41 5.59
CA ILE A 102 -0.71 0.90 5.16
C ILE A 102 -0.59 1.90 6.32
N LEU A 103 -0.32 3.15 5.99
CA LEU A 103 -0.04 4.18 6.98
C LEU A 103 -0.63 5.52 6.53
N GLU A 104 -1.39 6.18 7.40
CA GLU A 104 -1.90 7.52 7.14
C GLU A 104 -0.93 8.56 7.67
N CYS A 105 -0.49 9.47 6.81
CA CYS A 105 0.37 10.59 7.21
C CYS A 105 0.27 11.73 6.18
N ASP A 106 -0.64 12.67 6.43
CA ASP A 106 -0.87 13.80 5.53
C ASP A 106 0.38 14.65 5.32
N GLN A 107 1.15 14.88 6.38
CA GLN A 107 2.39 15.66 6.31
C GLN A 107 3.41 15.03 5.36
N ALA A 108 3.60 13.72 5.43
CA ALA A 108 4.51 12.99 4.56
C ALA A 108 4.08 13.09 3.10
N VAL A 109 2.79 12.88 2.85
CA VAL A 109 2.24 12.87 1.49
C VAL A 109 2.49 14.20 0.78
N LYS A 110 2.38 15.32 1.49
CA LYS A 110 2.57 16.65 0.91
C LYS A 110 4.02 16.92 0.47
N SER A 111 4.98 16.27 1.09
CA SER A 111 6.41 16.54 0.85
C SER A 111 7.09 15.47 0.00
N ILE A 112 6.58 14.25 -0.02
CA ILE A 112 7.17 13.13 -0.76
C ILE A 112 6.84 13.26 -2.25
N GLU A 113 7.84 13.01 -3.09
CA GLU A 113 7.68 13.04 -4.54
C GLU A 113 7.97 11.66 -5.16
N ALA A 114 7.47 11.45 -6.38
CA ALA A 114 7.74 10.22 -7.13
C ALA A 114 9.26 10.04 -7.30
N GLY A 115 9.73 8.82 -7.09
CA GLY A 115 11.15 8.49 -7.19
C GLY A 115 11.96 8.72 -5.92
N ASP A 116 11.38 9.36 -4.89
CA ASP A 116 12.05 9.48 -3.60
C ASP A 116 12.26 8.11 -2.98
N LYS A 117 13.33 7.96 -2.22
CA LYS A 117 13.60 6.74 -1.48
C LYS A 117 13.18 6.91 -0.04
N LEU A 118 12.32 6.01 0.43
CA LEU A 118 11.78 6.07 1.80
C LEU A 118 12.18 4.86 2.62
N GLU A 119 12.27 5.09 3.93
CA GLU A 119 12.34 4.03 4.93
C GLU A 119 11.20 4.26 5.93
N VAL A 120 10.39 3.24 6.18
CA VAL A 120 9.24 3.32 7.08
C VAL A 120 9.46 2.36 8.24
N ASN A 121 9.36 2.85 9.46
CA ASN A 121 9.42 2.03 10.67
C ASN A 121 8.00 1.94 11.25
N PHE A 122 7.37 0.77 11.14
CA PHE A 122 5.98 0.58 11.58
C PHE A 122 5.86 0.49 13.10
N ASP A 123 6.95 0.18 13.79
CA ASP A 123 6.94 0.11 15.26
C ASP A 123 6.82 1.49 15.89
N THR A 124 7.38 2.50 15.25
CA THR A 124 7.39 3.88 15.73
C THR A 124 6.50 4.81 14.91
N GLY A 125 6.11 4.41 13.69
CA GLY A 125 5.38 5.26 12.75
C GLY A 125 6.24 6.28 12.04
N VAL A 126 7.56 6.24 12.18
CA VAL A 126 8.46 7.21 11.55
C VAL A 126 8.68 6.87 10.08
N ILE A 127 8.45 7.86 9.22
CA ILE A 127 8.74 7.80 7.79
C ILE A 127 9.96 8.68 7.53
N THR A 128 11.02 8.10 6.98
CA THR A 128 12.23 8.83 6.64
C THR A 128 12.35 8.94 5.12
N ASN A 129 12.40 10.16 4.61
CA ASN A 129 12.68 10.41 3.20
C ASN A 129 14.20 10.53 3.06
N LEU A 130 14.82 9.47 2.56
CA LEU A 130 16.29 9.40 2.43
C LEU A 130 16.79 10.33 1.32
N THR A 131 16.00 10.56 0.29
CA THR A 131 16.37 11.44 -0.82
C THR A 131 16.44 12.91 -0.38
N LYS A 132 15.46 13.36 0.44
CA LYS A 132 15.37 14.75 0.92
C LYS A 132 15.93 14.94 2.31
N ASN A 133 16.31 13.87 2.99
CA ASN A 133 16.77 13.90 4.38
C ASN A 133 15.75 14.54 5.32
N GLU A 134 14.50 14.11 5.21
CA GLU A 134 13.37 14.57 6.03
C GLU A 134 12.72 13.41 6.75
N LYS A 135 12.12 13.69 7.91
CA LYS A 135 11.39 12.70 8.69
C LYS A 135 9.99 13.19 9.00
N TYR A 136 9.05 12.23 9.01
CA TYR A 136 7.65 12.51 9.32
C TYR A 136 7.17 11.51 10.35
N GLN A 137 6.25 11.94 11.21
CA GLN A 137 5.66 11.08 12.23
C GLN A 137 4.27 10.65 11.82
N GLY A 138 4.13 9.41 11.43
CA GLY A 138 2.84 8.76 11.25
C GLY A 138 2.42 8.06 12.54
N GLU A 139 1.31 7.35 12.50
CA GLU A 139 0.79 6.62 13.64
C GLU A 139 1.41 5.23 13.68
N ALA A 140 1.99 4.85 14.82
CA ALA A 140 2.56 3.52 14.99
C ALA A 140 1.46 2.45 14.96
N PHE A 141 1.75 1.29 14.40
CA PHE A 141 0.80 0.19 14.40
C PHE A 141 0.67 -0.40 15.81
N PRO A 142 -0.56 -0.69 16.28
CA PRO A 142 -0.75 -1.50 17.48
C PRO A 142 -0.09 -2.88 17.30
N GLU A 143 0.31 -3.48 18.41
CA GLU A 143 1.01 -4.77 18.37
C GLU A 143 0.22 -5.86 17.64
N PHE A 144 -1.10 -5.92 17.84
CA PHE A 144 -1.92 -6.93 17.16
C PHE A 144 -1.94 -6.76 15.64
N MET A 145 -1.91 -5.51 15.14
CA MET A 145 -1.84 -5.24 13.71
C MET A 145 -0.49 -5.69 13.14
N GLN A 146 0.58 -5.43 13.85
CA GLN A 146 1.91 -5.89 13.44
C GLN A 146 1.97 -7.41 13.33
N LYS A 147 1.35 -8.12 14.25
CA LYS A 147 1.27 -9.58 14.23
C LYS A 147 0.49 -10.09 13.03
N ILE A 148 -0.64 -9.47 12.71
CA ILE A 148 -1.44 -9.84 11.54
C ILE A 148 -0.62 -9.66 10.26
N ILE A 149 0.05 -8.52 10.10
CA ILE A 149 0.85 -8.22 8.91
C ILE A 149 2.04 -9.18 8.82
N ASN A 150 2.74 -9.43 9.92
CA ASN A 150 3.88 -10.34 9.95
C ASN A 150 3.49 -11.80 9.63
N SER A 151 2.24 -12.16 9.86
CA SER A 151 1.69 -13.48 9.53
C SER A 151 1.12 -13.55 8.11
N ASN A 152 1.35 -12.52 7.27
CA ASN A 152 0.79 -12.40 5.92
C ASN A 152 -0.74 -12.31 5.91
N GLY A 153 -1.30 -11.65 6.91
CA GLY A 153 -2.71 -11.38 6.99
C GLY A 153 -3.44 -12.13 8.10
N LEU A 154 -4.74 -11.91 8.18
CA LEU A 154 -5.57 -12.41 9.28
C LEU A 154 -5.61 -13.95 9.33
N ILE A 155 -5.73 -14.61 8.19
CA ILE A 155 -5.80 -16.08 8.14
C ILE A 155 -4.49 -16.67 8.67
N GLY A 156 -3.34 -16.16 8.26
CA GLY A 156 -2.04 -16.59 8.76
C GLY A 156 -1.90 -16.36 10.27
N TYR A 157 -2.38 -15.22 10.76
CA TYR A 157 -2.37 -14.89 12.18
C TYR A 157 -3.19 -15.89 13.01
N ILE A 158 -4.38 -16.24 12.53
CA ILE A 158 -5.24 -17.22 13.20
C ILE A 158 -4.58 -18.59 13.24
N LYS A 159 -3.96 -19.02 12.13
CA LYS A 159 -3.29 -20.32 12.05
C LYS A 159 -2.08 -20.45 12.98
N ASN A 160 -1.41 -19.32 13.26
CA ASN A 160 -0.20 -19.31 14.06
C ASN A 160 -0.45 -19.03 15.55
N SER A 161 -1.69 -18.78 15.92
CA SER A 161 -2.04 -18.46 17.33
C SER A 161 -2.55 -19.68 18.10
#